data_77e5bdb254b70eb0d353b87fffaa7001
#
_entry.id   77e5bdb254b70eb0d353b87fffaa7001
#
_cell.length_a   1.000
_cell.length_b   1.000
_cell.length_c   1.000
_cell.angle_alpha   90.00
_cell.angle_beta   90.00
_cell.angle_gamma   90.00
#
_symmetry.space_group_name_H-M   'P 1'
#
loop_
_entity.id
_entity.type
_entity.pdbx_description
1 polymer ?
#
loop_
_entity_poly.entity_id
_entity_poly.type
_entity_poly.pdbx_seq_one_letter_code
_entity_poly.pdbx_strand_id
1 'polypeptide(L)'
;MRAASIALPLILVAAACASGQTPAAATTYRDATATHVPPAPELHALDAAFTDVDGDDDLDVVVAVEGGANRLYLNDGRGRLTWREGAFGTAAHDSEHVLAADFDRDGLLDVIFVAEDDMAHAFFLGAPGGRFVDATERLPARSEGNGLAVGDVNGDGLPDVVVGNSGSRAGRSGQNFLWLSDAARPGHFVDATAASLPAVDDDTQGVALADLDGDGDLDMVVANENPPNRLLLNDGRGRFTEHPERLDLRVPLETRQAHVFDATGDGAPDVLFLNLTSNAGRREKDPRMRLLVNDGRGAFRDESEARLPATTFSTWAGTPVDFDGDGDLDLVVGAIDVPGFRPMRVRAYENDGSGRYTDATDRVIPPETVGRSWGMAVGDLDGDGIEDIFIGGWGTQARLLLGSGGSR
;
A
#
# COMPACT_ATOMS: atom_id res chain seq x y z
N MET A 1 6.46 33.74 11.80
CA MET A 1 5.53 32.69 11.44
C MET A 1 5.93 32.24 10.04
N ARG A 2 6.61 31.13 9.91
CA ARG A 2 6.97 30.54 8.61
C ARG A 2 5.98 29.40 8.42
N ALA A 3 5.16 29.49 7.38
CA ALA A 3 4.30 28.39 6.95
C ALA A 3 5.21 27.24 6.49
N ALA A 4 5.19 26.15 7.20
CA ALA A 4 5.76 24.88 6.73
C ALA A 4 4.74 24.30 5.75
N SER A 5 5.07 24.31 4.47
CA SER A 5 4.34 23.52 3.47
C SER A 5 4.71 22.05 3.73
N ILE A 6 3.78 21.30 4.27
CA ILE A 6 3.91 19.84 4.38
C ILE A 6 3.51 19.31 3.00
N ALA A 7 4.52 18.96 2.20
CA ALA A 7 4.30 18.19 0.99
C ALA A 7 3.95 16.76 1.40
N LEU A 8 2.86 16.20 0.85
CA LEU A 8 2.64 14.75 0.80
C LEU A 8 3.94 14.08 0.36
N PRO A 9 4.30 12.92 0.90
CA PRO A 9 5.38 12.16 0.34
C PRO A 9 4.93 11.60 -1.02
N LEU A 10 5.02 12.44 -2.05
CA LEU A 10 5.29 11.94 -3.38
C LEU A 10 6.65 11.29 -3.23
N ILE A 11 6.77 9.99 -3.41
CA ILE A 11 8.07 9.34 -3.56
C ILE A 11 8.66 9.86 -4.88
N LEU A 12 9.17 11.08 -4.85
CA LEU A 12 9.98 11.63 -5.91
C LEU A 12 11.40 11.13 -5.64
N VAL A 13 11.76 10.00 -6.21
CA VAL A 13 13.15 9.56 -6.24
C VAL A 13 13.92 10.54 -7.13
N ALA A 14 14.63 11.47 -6.50
CA ALA A 14 15.58 12.32 -7.19
C ALA A 14 16.71 11.43 -7.74
N ALA A 15 16.87 11.41 -9.06
CA ALA A 15 18.00 10.79 -9.71
C ALA A 15 19.31 11.40 -9.19
N ALA A 16 20.03 10.70 -8.34
CA ALA A 16 21.39 11.05 -7.91
C ALA A 16 22.37 10.46 -8.93
N CYS A 17 23.16 11.33 -9.52
CA CYS A 17 24.28 10.95 -10.39
C CYS A 17 25.23 10.00 -9.66
N ALA A 18 25.49 8.86 -10.24
CA ALA A 18 26.43 7.84 -9.78
C ALA A 18 27.83 8.41 -9.54
N SER A 19 28.17 8.63 -8.30
CA SER A 19 29.55 8.71 -7.82
C SER A 19 29.88 7.34 -7.23
N GLY A 20 30.92 6.67 -7.75
CA GLY A 20 31.31 5.32 -7.34
C GLY A 20 31.40 5.17 -5.84
N GLN A 21 30.32 4.73 -5.22
CA GLN A 21 30.24 4.33 -3.83
C GLN A 21 30.60 2.85 -3.74
N THR A 22 31.45 2.53 -2.76
CA THR A 22 31.64 1.16 -2.31
C THR A 22 30.29 0.63 -1.87
N PRO A 23 29.87 -0.60 -2.24
CA PRO A 23 28.60 -1.14 -1.79
C PRO A 23 28.49 -0.99 -0.27
N ALA A 24 27.39 -0.41 0.20
CA ALA A 24 27.06 -0.41 1.60
C ALA A 24 26.97 -1.86 2.10
N ALA A 25 27.38 -2.13 3.33
CA ALA A 25 27.20 -3.47 3.89
C ALA A 25 25.69 -3.75 3.91
N ALA A 26 25.29 -4.90 3.35
CA ALA A 26 23.89 -5.27 3.19
C ALA A 26 23.14 -5.15 4.52
N THR A 27 22.03 -4.42 4.53
CA THR A 27 21.10 -4.39 5.66
C THR A 27 20.56 -5.79 5.91
N THR A 28 20.54 -6.20 7.16
CA THR A 28 19.86 -7.42 7.61
C THR A 28 18.76 -7.01 8.56
N TYR A 29 17.56 -7.54 8.36
CA TYR A 29 16.46 -7.29 9.30
C TYR A 29 16.61 -8.13 10.55
N ARG A 30 16.19 -7.54 11.67
CA ARG A 30 16.00 -8.21 12.95
C ARG A 30 14.51 -8.29 13.26
N ASP A 31 13.98 -9.47 13.52
CA ASP A 31 12.60 -9.60 14.03
C ASP A 31 12.53 -9.05 15.47
N ALA A 32 11.98 -7.84 15.61
CA ALA A 32 11.80 -7.14 16.87
C ALA A 32 10.42 -7.38 17.49
N THR A 33 9.56 -8.16 16.86
CA THR A 33 8.15 -8.34 17.22
C THR A 33 7.94 -8.62 18.71
N ALA A 34 8.66 -9.59 19.26
CA ALA A 34 8.45 -10.03 20.65
C ALA A 34 8.72 -8.95 21.71
N THR A 35 9.51 -7.94 21.37
CA THR A 35 9.95 -6.89 22.30
C THR A 35 9.38 -5.51 21.98
N HIS A 36 8.88 -5.31 20.75
CA HIS A 36 8.48 -3.99 20.27
C HIS A 36 6.98 -3.90 19.93
N VAL A 37 6.34 -5.01 19.58
CA VAL A 37 4.90 -5.01 19.22
C VAL A 37 4.09 -5.62 20.35
N PRO A 38 3.01 -4.97 20.83
CA PRO A 38 2.10 -5.57 21.81
C PRO A 38 1.51 -6.90 21.32
N PRO A 39 1.45 -7.93 22.17
CA PRO A 39 0.94 -9.24 21.78
C PRO A 39 -0.52 -9.18 21.31
N ALA A 40 -0.78 -9.65 20.10
CA ALA A 40 -2.11 -9.77 19.51
C ALA A 40 -2.17 -10.94 18.48
N PRO A 41 -1.99 -12.19 18.91
CA PRO A 41 -1.78 -13.33 17.99
C PRO A 41 -3.02 -13.72 17.18
N GLU A 42 -4.21 -13.27 17.58
CA GLU A 42 -5.48 -13.55 16.89
C GLU A 42 -5.99 -12.35 16.09
N LEU A 43 -5.20 -11.28 15.98
CA LEU A 43 -5.60 -10.08 15.26
C LEU A 43 -5.55 -10.33 13.75
N HIS A 44 -6.58 -9.84 13.06
CA HIS A 44 -6.58 -9.74 11.61
C HIS A 44 -6.14 -8.33 11.22
N ALA A 45 -4.83 -8.08 11.25
CA ALA A 45 -4.24 -6.83 10.81
C ALA A 45 -4.04 -6.89 9.29
N LEU A 46 -4.92 -6.25 8.53
CA LEU A 46 -4.93 -6.40 7.07
C LEU A 46 -4.05 -5.38 6.39
N ASP A 47 -4.00 -4.15 6.91
CA ASP A 47 -3.16 -3.10 6.36
C ASP A 47 -2.62 -2.19 7.46
N ALA A 48 -1.55 -1.45 7.16
CA ALA A 48 -0.96 -0.50 8.07
C ALA A 48 -0.42 0.73 7.33
N ALA A 49 -0.48 1.88 8.00
CA ALA A 49 0.15 3.12 7.55
C ALA A 49 1.09 3.64 8.63
N PHE A 50 2.28 4.09 8.21
CA PHE A 50 3.21 4.81 9.06
C PHE A 50 2.98 6.31 8.94
N THR A 51 2.81 6.97 10.07
CA THR A 51 2.51 8.40 10.12
C THR A 51 2.75 8.96 11.51
N ASP A 52 3.33 10.15 11.61
CA ASP A 52 3.44 10.89 12.87
C ASP A 52 2.06 11.49 13.20
N VAL A 53 1.31 10.86 14.12
CA VAL A 53 -0.06 11.30 14.48
C VAL A 53 -0.09 12.22 15.68
N ASP A 54 0.96 12.30 16.48
CA ASP A 54 0.94 13.12 17.69
C ASP A 54 1.91 14.32 17.67
N GLY A 55 2.72 14.42 16.61
CA GLY A 55 3.55 15.58 16.30
C GLY A 55 4.87 15.56 17.05
N ASP A 56 5.41 14.37 17.37
CA ASP A 56 6.68 14.20 18.06
C ASP A 56 7.86 13.90 17.13
N ASP A 57 7.61 13.90 15.81
CA ASP A 57 8.54 13.59 14.71
C ASP A 57 8.91 12.10 14.59
N ASP A 58 8.27 11.20 15.37
CA ASP A 58 8.42 9.76 15.27
C ASP A 58 7.26 9.15 14.46
N LEU A 59 7.52 8.13 13.63
CA LEU A 59 6.46 7.46 12.89
C LEU A 59 5.67 6.52 13.81
N ASP A 60 4.36 6.70 13.88
CA ASP A 60 3.42 5.80 14.54
C ASP A 60 2.84 4.78 13.55
N VAL A 61 2.09 3.79 14.04
CA VAL A 61 1.48 2.76 13.21
C VAL A 61 -0.03 2.76 13.36
N VAL A 62 -0.73 3.09 12.27
CA VAL A 62 -2.18 2.94 12.16
C VAL A 62 -2.48 1.62 11.45
N VAL A 63 -3.39 0.81 11.99
CA VAL A 63 -3.67 -0.54 11.49
C VAL A 63 -5.16 -0.73 11.20
N ALA A 64 -5.47 -1.13 9.98
CA ALA A 64 -6.80 -1.61 9.58
C ALA A 64 -7.01 -3.05 10.09
N VAL A 65 -8.15 -3.30 10.73
CA VAL A 65 -8.42 -4.58 11.39
C VAL A 65 -9.75 -5.16 10.91
N GLU A 66 -9.71 -6.37 10.36
CA GLU A 66 -10.88 -7.17 10.02
C GLU A 66 -11.49 -7.78 11.29
N GLY A 67 -12.79 -7.62 11.47
CA GLY A 67 -13.53 -8.20 12.59
C GLY A 67 -13.19 -7.65 13.97
N GLY A 68 -12.46 -6.53 14.04
CA GLY A 68 -12.04 -5.88 15.27
C GLY A 68 -12.05 -4.36 15.20
N ALA A 69 -11.69 -3.70 16.30
CA ALA A 69 -11.46 -2.26 16.29
C ALA A 69 -10.11 -1.93 15.64
N ASN A 70 -10.09 -0.93 14.76
CA ASN A 70 -8.85 -0.40 14.18
C ASN A 70 -7.91 0.09 15.27
N ARG A 71 -6.61 0.00 15.03
CA ARG A 71 -5.61 0.26 16.07
C ARG A 71 -4.69 1.42 15.71
N LEU A 72 -4.32 2.14 16.75
CA LEU A 72 -3.19 3.06 16.76
C LEU A 72 -2.13 2.52 17.72
N TYR A 73 -0.91 2.38 17.23
CA TYR A 73 0.25 2.12 18.05
C TYR A 73 1.14 3.36 18.03
N LEU A 74 1.33 3.99 19.18
CA LEU A 74 2.30 5.06 19.35
C LEU A 74 3.70 4.48 19.50
N ASN A 75 4.64 5.06 18.80
CA ASN A 75 6.05 4.75 18.83
C ASN A 75 6.78 5.59 19.91
N ASP A 76 7.91 5.14 20.39
CA ASP A 76 8.77 5.88 21.33
C ASP A 76 10.07 6.39 20.65
N GLY A 77 10.07 6.49 19.31
CA GLY A 77 11.22 6.88 18.51
C GLY A 77 12.35 5.84 18.47
N ARG A 78 12.05 4.61 18.86
CA ARG A 78 12.99 3.47 18.87
C ARG A 78 12.32 2.18 18.38
N GLY A 79 11.24 2.31 17.63
CA GLY A 79 10.45 1.20 17.12
C GLY A 79 9.61 0.47 18.17
N ARG A 80 9.56 0.95 19.44
CA ARG A 80 8.76 0.30 20.47
C ARG A 80 7.34 0.86 20.46
N LEU A 81 6.41 0.00 20.11
CA LEU A 81 5.01 0.35 19.90
C LEU A 81 4.18 0.18 21.18
N THR A 82 3.31 1.14 21.47
CA THR A 82 2.34 1.11 22.56
C THR A 82 0.95 1.26 22.00
N TRP A 83 0.06 0.29 22.21
CA TRP A 83 -1.32 0.36 21.75
C TRP A 83 -2.11 1.45 22.49
N ARG A 84 -2.62 2.41 21.73
CA ARG A 84 -3.53 3.44 22.22
C ARG A 84 -4.97 2.97 22.01
N GLU A 85 -5.51 2.28 23.02
CA GLU A 85 -6.85 1.72 22.96
C GLU A 85 -7.92 2.79 22.74
N GLY A 86 -8.87 2.51 21.81
CA GLY A 86 -10.01 3.36 21.53
C GLY A 86 -9.70 4.62 20.71
N ALA A 87 -8.51 4.75 20.12
CA ALA A 87 -8.16 5.90 19.28
C ALA A 87 -9.19 6.11 18.14
N PHE A 88 -9.67 5.02 17.54
CA PHE A 88 -10.66 4.99 16.47
C PHE A 88 -12.01 4.39 16.94
N GLY A 89 -12.34 4.53 18.23
CA GLY A 89 -13.51 3.89 18.83
C GLY A 89 -13.26 2.42 19.20
N THR A 90 -14.35 1.71 19.52
CA THR A 90 -14.28 0.31 19.98
C THR A 90 -15.15 -0.63 19.13
N ALA A 91 -15.79 -0.10 18.08
CA ALA A 91 -16.60 -0.90 17.19
C ALA A 91 -15.70 -1.85 16.37
N ALA A 92 -16.16 -3.07 16.18
CA ALA A 92 -15.53 -3.99 15.25
C ALA A 92 -16.04 -3.69 13.85
N HIS A 93 -15.11 -3.56 12.91
CA HIS A 93 -15.37 -3.35 11.49
C HIS A 93 -14.59 -4.37 10.66
N ASP A 94 -14.95 -4.45 9.41
CA ASP A 94 -14.26 -5.28 8.43
C ASP A 94 -13.31 -4.42 7.59
N SER A 95 -12.36 -3.76 8.29
CA SER A 95 -11.47 -2.79 7.64
C SER A 95 -10.35 -3.49 6.88
N GLU A 96 -10.25 -3.16 5.58
CA GLU A 96 -9.28 -3.75 4.64
C GLU A 96 -8.03 -2.88 4.46
N HIS A 97 -8.22 -1.57 4.23
CA HIS A 97 -7.12 -0.64 3.99
C HIS A 97 -7.21 0.62 4.83
N VAL A 98 -6.05 1.26 5.04
CA VAL A 98 -5.92 2.53 5.76
C VAL A 98 -4.93 3.45 5.07
N LEU A 99 -5.27 4.73 4.96
CA LEU A 99 -4.34 5.79 4.56
C LEU A 99 -4.55 7.03 5.44
N ALA A 100 -3.50 7.85 5.51
CA ALA A 100 -3.50 9.12 6.23
C ALA A 100 -3.13 10.28 5.30
N ALA A 101 -3.83 11.40 5.42
CA ALA A 101 -3.53 12.68 4.77
C ALA A 101 -4.19 13.83 5.55
N ASP A 102 -3.71 15.05 5.37
CA ASP A 102 -4.34 16.25 5.92
C ASP A 102 -5.47 16.72 5.00
N PHE A 103 -6.69 16.18 5.21
CA PHE A 103 -7.86 16.47 4.38
C PHE A 103 -8.55 17.80 4.75
N ASP A 104 -8.35 18.29 5.97
CA ASP A 104 -9.00 19.53 6.41
C ASP A 104 -8.05 20.73 6.49
N ARG A 105 -6.76 20.52 6.20
CA ARG A 105 -5.70 21.54 6.14
C ARG A 105 -5.41 22.20 7.48
N ASP A 106 -5.59 21.48 8.55
CA ASP A 106 -5.24 21.99 9.88
C ASP A 106 -3.79 21.68 10.28
N GLY A 107 -3.07 20.89 9.45
CA GLY A 107 -1.68 20.51 9.63
C GLY A 107 -1.51 19.24 10.46
N LEU A 108 -2.61 18.55 10.80
CA LEU A 108 -2.61 17.24 11.42
C LEU A 108 -3.05 16.19 10.40
N LEU A 109 -2.60 14.97 10.57
CA LEU A 109 -2.98 13.90 9.65
C LEU A 109 -4.32 13.29 10.07
N ASP A 110 -5.24 13.23 9.12
CA ASP A 110 -6.52 12.54 9.21
C ASP A 110 -6.38 11.11 8.70
N VAL A 111 -7.30 10.23 9.07
CA VAL A 111 -7.23 8.81 8.72
C VAL A 111 -8.53 8.34 8.08
N ILE A 112 -8.42 7.67 6.94
CA ILE A 112 -9.51 6.95 6.28
C ILE A 112 -9.27 5.45 6.36
N PHE A 113 -10.29 4.70 6.76
CA PHE A 113 -10.37 3.24 6.65
C PHE A 113 -11.46 2.89 5.63
N VAL A 114 -11.17 1.98 4.72
CA VAL A 114 -12.19 1.34 3.90
C VAL A 114 -12.47 -0.06 4.41
N ALA A 115 -13.71 -0.49 4.27
CA ALA A 115 -14.20 -1.76 4.81
C ALA A 115 -15.00 -2.53 3.76
N GLU A 116 -14.87 -3.86 3.77
CA GLU A 116 -15.50 -4.72 2.78
C GLU A 116 -16.91 -5.14 3.21
N ASP A 117 -17.02 -6.20 3.98
CA ASP A 117 -18.25 -6.95 4.22
C ASP A 117 -19.36 -6.15 4.91
N ASP A 118 -19.02 -5.32 5.87
CA ASP A 118 -19.95 -4.47 6.60
C ASP A 118 -20.18 -3.09 5.97
N MET A 119 -19.36 -2.75 4.92
CA MET A 119 -19.38 -1.46 4.24
C MET A 119 -19.23 -0.25 5.18
N ALA A 120 -18.56 -0.44 6.28
CA ALA A 120 -18.46 0.55 7.35
C ALA A 120 -17.14 1.35 7.21
N HIS A 121 -16.94 2.00 6.04
CA HIS A 121 -15.82 2.95 5.92
C HIS A 121 -15.85 3.93 7.07
N ALA A 122 -14.67 4.35 7.53
CA ALA A 122 -14.56 5.29 8.64
C ALA A 122 -13.57 6.41 8.29
N PHE A 123 -13.89 7.62 8.73
CA PHE A 123 -13.06 8.79 8.56
C PHE A 123 -12.89 9.50 9.90
N PHE A 124 -11.64 9.80 10.25
CA PHE A 124 -11.29 10.42 11.51
C PHE A 124 -10.41 11.63 11.24
N LEU A 125 -10.81 12.79 11.76
CA LEU A 125 -9.97 13.97 11.74
C LEU A 125 -8.94 13.92 12.86
N GLY A 126 -7.69 14.25 12.54
CA GLY A 126 -6.62 14.41 13.50
C GLY A 126 -6.89 15.52 14.51
N ALA A 127 -6.39 15.35 15.72
CA ALA A 127 -6.46 16.35 16.77
C ALA A 127 -5.20 16.31 17.63
N PRO A 128 -4.77 17.45 18.25
CA PRO A 128 -3.50 17.51 18.94
C PRO A 128 -3.24 16.39 19.94
N GLY A 129 -2.02 15.82 19.92
CA GLY A 129 -1.56 14.74 20.81
C GLY A 129 -2.11 13.38 20.40
N GLY A 130 -2.17 13.08 19.12
CA GLY A 130 -2.55 11.78 18.54
C GLY A 130 -3.98 11.37 18.88
N ARG A 131 -4.90 12.32 18.97
CA ARG A 131 -6.32 12.07 19.17
C ARG A 131 -7.05 12.17 17.84
N PHE A 132 -8.19 11.53 17.74
CA PHE A 132 -9.00 11.52 16.55
C PHE A 132 -10.46 11.85 16.86
N VAL A 133 -11.12 12.55 15.93
CA VAL A 133 -12.54 12.91 15.97
C VAL A 133 -13.25 12.21 14.82
N ASP A 134 -14.25 11.41 15.13
CA ASP A 134 -15.06 10.72 14.14
C ASP A 134 -15.78 11.72 13.23
N ALA A 135 -15.51 11.65 11.94
CA ALA A 135 -16.09 12.46 10.87
C ALA A 135 -16.67 11.57 9.75
N THR A 136 -16.95 10.31 10.05
CA THR A 136 -17.43 9.29 9.09
C THR A 136 -18.67 9.73 8.31
N GLU A 137 -19.53 10.56 8.89
CA GLU A 137 -20.70 11.10 8.22
C GLU A 137 -20.38 12.04 7.05
N ARG A 138 -19.13 12.46 6.90
CA ARG A 138 -18.67 13.30 5.78
C ARG A 138 -18.29 12.48 4.54
N LEU A 139 -18.20 11.15 4.65
CA LEU A 139 -17.93 10.27 3.51
C LEU A 139 -19.16 10.19 2.59
N PRO A 140 -19.00 10.31 1.26
CA PRO A 140 -20.13 10.40 0.33
C PRO A 140 -20.95 9.13 0.19
N ALA A 141 -20.34 7.96 0.31
CA ALA A 141 -20.98 6.68 0.04
C ALA A 141 -20.41 5.53 0.90
N ARG A 142 -21.12 4.40 0.87
CA ARG A 142 -20.72 3.12 1.46
C ARG A 142 -20.61 2.07 0.38
N SER A 143 -19.66 1.16 0.49
CA SER A 143 -19.42 0.08 -0.47
C SER A 143 -18.64 -1.07 0.13
N GLU A 144 -18.46 -2.15 -0.61
CA GLU A 144 -17.48 -3.19 -0.31
C GLU A 144 -16.10 -2.71 -0.77
N GLY A 145 -15.39 -1.95 0.08
CA GLY A 145 -14.11 -1.33 -0.25
C GLY A 145 -12.91 -2.20 0.10
N ASN A 146 -12.15 -2.61 -0.90
CA ASN A 146 -10.94 -3.43 -0.79
C ASN A 146 -9.68 -2.74 -1.32
N GLY A 147 -9.80 -1.55 -1.88
CA GLY A 147 -8.67 -0.76 -2.35
C GLY A 147 -8.80 0.68 -1.90
N LEU A 148 -7.69 1.33 -1.62
CA LEU A 148 -7.66 2.74 -1.19
C LEU A 148 -6.43 3.41 -1.76
N ALA A 149 -6.62 4.57 -2.41
CA ALA A 149 -5.54 5.45 -2.81
C ALA A 149 -5.91 6.91 -2.54
N VAL A 150 -4.92 7.73 -2.24
CA VAL A 150 -5.06 9.17 -1.97
C VAL A 150 -4.08 9.94 -2.83
N GLY A 151 -4.54 11.01 -3.48
CA GLY A 151 -3.71 11.90 -4.29
C GLY A 151 -4.52 13.04 -4.88
N ASP A 152 -3.86 14.12 -5.27
CA ASP A 152 -4.50 15.23 -5.99
C ASP A 152 -4.69 14.83 -7.47
N VAL A 153 -5.87 14.32 -7.79
CA VAL A 153 -6.15 13.84 -9.16
C VAL A 153 -6.74 14.92 -10.08
N ASN A 154 -7.12 16.06 -9.51
CA ASN A 154 -7.74 17.15 -10.28
C ASN A 154 -6.89 18.42 -10.39
N GLY A 155 -5.69 18.44 -9.77
CA GLY A 155 -4.72 19.54 -9.82
C GLY A 155 -5.10 20.74 -8.94
N ASP A 156 -5.98 20.56 -7.93
CA ASP A 156 -6.41 21.65 -7.05
C ASP A 156 -5.59 21.80 -5.77
N GLY A 157 -4.63 20.90 -5.56
CA GLY A 157 -3.73 20.88 -4.40
C GLY A 157 -4.32 20.25 -3.16
N LEU A 158 -5.41 19.47 -3.30
CA LEU A 158 -6.07 18.74 -2.22
C LEU A 158 -5.92 17.24 -2.40
N PRO A 159 -5.82 16.47 -1.29
CA PRO A 159 -5.84 15.03 -1.39
C PRO A 159 -7.27 14.54 -1.71
N ASP A 160 -7.44 13.88 -2.86
CA ASP A 160 -8.66 13.18 -3.24
C ASP A 160 -8.57 11.71 -2.87
N VAL A 161 -9.70 11.02 -2.83
CA VAL A 161 -9.78 9.62 -2.40
C VAL A 161 -10.34 8.74 -3.51
N VAL A 162 -9.62 7.68 -3.84
CA VAL A 162 -10.12 6.59 -4.68
C VAL A 162 -10.41 5.38 -3.80
N VAL A 163 -11.63 4.84 -3.91
CA VAL A 163 -12.02 3.58 -3.25
C VAL A 163 -12.20 2.51 -4.31
N GLY A 164 -11.37 1.47 -4.24
CA GLY A 164 -11.51 0.27 -5.04
C GLY A 164 -12.58 -0.65 -4.43
N ASN A 165 -13.62 -0.97 -5.18
CA ASN A 165 -14.77 -1.71 -4.69
C ASN A 165 -14.80 -3.14 -5.24
N SER A 166 -15.10 -4.09 -4.36
CA SER A 166 -15.41 -5.47 -4.71
C SER A 166 -16.90 -5.61 -5.00
N GLY A 167 -17.22 -6.15 -6.17
CA GLY A 167 -18.59 -6.52 -6.55
C GLY A 167 -18.87 -8.00 -6.32
N SER A 168 -18.13 -8.65 -5.41
CA SER A 168 -18.11 -10.10 -5.24
C SER A 168 -19.44 -10.70 -4.79
N ARG A 169 -20.29 -9.92 -4.14
CA ARG A 169 -21.56 -10.38 -3.60
C ARG A 169 -22.75 -10.00 -4.49
N ALA A 170 -23.66 -10.93 -4.64
CA ALA A 170 -24.89 -10.70 -5.42
C ALA A 170 -25.68 -9.47 -4.93
N GLY A 171 -25.90 -8.51 -5.84
CA GLY A 171 -26.60 -7.26 -5.56
C GLY A 171 -25.74 -6.13 -5.02
N ARG A 172 -24.41 -6.31 -4.94
CA ARG A 172 -23.43 -5.26 -4.70
C ARG A 172 -22.84 -4.77 -6.02
N SER A 173 -22.42 -3.52 -6.06
CA SER A 173 -21.75 -2.93 -7.22
C SER A 173 -20.26 -2.85 -6.96
N GLY A 174 -19.48 -3.30 -7.94
CA GLY A 174 -18.02 -3.14 -7.98
C GLY A 174 -17.58 -1.82 -8.63
N GLN A 175 -18.48 -0.86 -8.80
CA GLN A 175 -18.10 0.47 -9.28
C GLN A 175 -17.13 1.12 -8.28
N ASN A 176 -15.90 1.36 -8.70
CA ASN A 176 -14.92 2.11 -7.93
C ASN A 176 -15.38 3.55 -7.72
N PHE A 177 -15.03 4.17 -6.60
CA PHE A 177 -15.42 5.53 -6.28
C PHE A 177 -14.24 6.50 -6.42
N LEU A 178 -14.58 7.72 -6.83
CA LEU A 178 -13.71 8.89 -6.72
C LEU A 178 -14.42 9.96 -5.89
N TRP A 179 -13.83 10.32 -4.76
CA TRP A 179 -14.28 11.39 -3.89
C TRP A 179 -13.29 12.54 -3.94
N LEU A 180 -13.70 13.66 -4.54
CA LEU A 180 -12.88 14.87 -4.59
C LEU A 180 -13.02 15.65 -3.28
N SER A 181 -11.93 16.15 -2.75
CA SER A 181 -11.93 17.03 -1.60
C SER A 181 -12.69 18.33 -1.89
N ASP A 182 -13.53 18.78 -0.97
CA ASP A 182 -14.31 20.03 -1.13
C ASP A 182 -13.49 21.22 -0.64
N ALA A 183 -12.90 21.97 -1.57
CA ALA A 183 -12.11 23.18 -1.25
C ALA A 183 -12.88 24.24 -0.45
N ALA A 184 -14.22 24.25 -0.53
CA ALA A 184 -15.07 25.17 0.22
C ALA A 184 -15.39 24.68 1.64
N ARG A 185 -15.23 23.38 1.89
CA ARG A 185 -15.52 22.74 3.17
C ARG A 185 -14.41 21.74 3.51
N PRO A 186 -13.27 22.20 4.05
CA PRO A 186 -12.17 21.32 4.40
C PRO A 186 -12.61 20.09 5.21
N GLY A 187 -12.05 18.92 4.91
CA GLY A 187 -12.43 17.65 5.53
C GLY A 187 -13.79 17.10 5.07
N HIS A 188 -14.34 17.59 3.94
CA HIS A 188 -15.53 17.04 3.29
C HIS A 188 -15.19 16.63 1.86
N PHE A 189 -15.98 15.72 1.32
CA PHE A 189 -15.78 15.19 -0.03
C PHE A 189 -17.02 15.37 -0.90
N VAL A 190 -16.79 15.41 -2.21
CA VAL A 190 -17.83 15.40 -3.26
C VAL A 190 -17.68 14.10 -4.06
N ASP A 191 -18.76 13.34 -4.18
CA ASP A 191 -18.77 12.17 -5.07
C ASP A 191 -18.68 12.60 -6.53
N ALA A 192 -17.54 12.34 -7.16
CA ALA A 192 -17.25 12.62 -8.55
C ALA A 192 -17.33 11.36 -9.44
N THR A 193 -17.63 10.20 -8.88
CA THR A 193 -17.57 8.88 -9.53
C THR A 193 -18.19 8.87 -10.92
N ALA A 194 -19.45 9.23 -11.02
CA ALA A 194 -20.19 9.15 -12.29
C ALA A 194 -19.71 10.14 -13.38
N ALA A 195 -19.02 11.22 -12.97
CA ALA A 195 -18.49 12.23 -13.89
C ALA A 195 -17.06 11.94 -14.33
N SER A 196 -16.35 11.13 -13.55
CA SER A 196 -14.90 10.97 -13.60
C SER A 196 -14.42 9.58 -13.98
N LEU A 197 -15.11 8.53 -13.55
CA LEU A 197 -14.69 7.15 -13.79
C LEU A 197 -15.57 6.46 -14.83
N PRO A 198 -15.01 5.52 -15.60
CA PRO A 198 -15.81 4.61 -16.42
C PRO A 198 -16.81 3.84 -15.55
N ALA A 199 -18.02 3.62 -16.08
CA ALA A 199 -19.06 2.83 -15.42
C ALA A 199 -18.74 1.34 -15.62
N VAL A 200 -18.07 0.72 -14.65
CA VAL A 200 -17.62 -0.67 -14.68
C VAL A 200 -17.85 -1.32 -13.32
N ASP A 201 -18.42 -2.53 -13.34
CA ASP A 201 -18.44 -3.40 -12.15
C ASP A 201 -17.16 -4.23 -12.13
N ASP A 202 -16.26 -3.89 -11.24
CA ASP A 202 -15.02 -4.61 -11.00
C ASP A 202 -15.10 -5.47 -9.72
N ASP A 203 -14.05 -6.22 -9.47
CA ASP A 203 -13.80 -6.94 -8.23
C ASP A 203 -12.43 -6.47 -7.72
N THR A 204 -12.39 -5.19 -7.37
CA THR A 204 -11.13 -4.47 -7.08
C THR A 204 -10.61 -4.83 -5.70
N GLN A 205 -9.33 -5.15 -5.65
CA GLN A 205 -8.61 -5.49 -4.43
C GLN A 205 -7.53 -4.45 -4.09
N GLY A 206 -7.07 -3.70 -5.08
CA GLY A 206 -6.08 -2.66 -4.88
C GLY A 206 -6.16 -1.58 -5.95
N VAL A 207 -5.78 -0.37 -5.58
CA VAL A 207 -5.65 0.77 -6.49
C VAL A 207 -4.33 1.48 -6.21
N ALA A 208 -3.69 2.00 -7.26
CA ALA A 208 -2.48 2.80 -7.15
C ALA A 208 -2.57 4.02 -8.07
N LEU A 209 -2.03 5.15 -7.61
CA LEU A 209 -1.98 6.41 -8.34
C LEU A 209 -0.53 6.80 -8.61
N ALA A 210 -0.21 7.15 -9.85
CA ALA A 210 1.09 7.71 -10.26
C ALA A 210 0.96 8.38 -11.63
N ASP A 211 1.91 9.26 -11.98
CA ASP A 211 2.06 9.77 -13.35
C ASP A 211 2.68 8.66 -14.22
N LEU A 212 1.82 7.92 -14.93
CA LEU A 212 2.23 6.71 -15.68
C LEU A 212 2.64 7.01 -17.12
N ASP A 213 2.20 8.14 -17.70
CA ASP A 213 2.52 8.47 -19.09
C ASP A 213 3.39 9.72 -19.25
N GLY A 214 3.83 10.33 -18.14
CA GLY A 214 4.81 11.40 -18.10
C GLY A 214 4.22 12.77 -18.40
N ASP A 215 2.89 12.94 -18.26
CA ASP A 215 2.23 14.22 -18.50
C ASP A 215 2.07 15.10 -17.25
N GLY A 216 2.38 14.56 -16.07
CA GLY A 216 2.38 15.23 -14.77
C GLY A 216 1.09 15.06 -13.98
N ASP A 217 0.10 14.33 -14.50
CA ASP A 217 -1.18 14.06 -13.85
C ASP A 217 -1.17 12.66 -13.21
N LEU A 218 -1.90 12.46 -12.11
CA LEU A 218 -1.97 11.15 -11.47
C LEU A 218 -2.94 10.23 -12.22
N ASP A 219 -2.41 9.19 -12.84
CA ASP A 219 -3.14 8.09 -13.45
C ASP A 219 -3.46 7.00 -12.44
N MET A 220 -4.23 5.98 -12.83
CA MET A 220 -4.70 4.92 -11.94
C MET A 220 -4.44 3.52 -12.51
N VAL A 221 -3.87 2.66 -11.67
CA VAL A 221 -3.84 1.21 -11.87
C VAL A 221 -4.88 0.57 -10.96
N VAL A 222 -5.71 -0.32 -11.51
CA VAL A 222 -6.70 -1.10 -10.76
C VAL A 222 -6.32 -2.57 -10.78
N ALA A 223 -6.13 -3.13 -9.61
CA ALA A 223 -5.84 -4.54 -9.38
C ALA A 223 -7.12 -5.29 -9.01
N ASN A 224 -7.53 -6.24 -9.83
CA ASN A 224 -8.80 -6.95 -9.70
C ASN A 224 -8.58 -8.43 -9.33
N GLU A 225 -9.39 -8.94 -8.40
CA GLU A 225 -9.46 -10.38 -8.11
C GLU A 225 -10.07 -11.15 -9.30
N ASN A 226 -11.07 -10.58 -9.96
CA ASN A 226 -11.55 -11.08 -11.25
C ASN A 226 -11.03 -10.18 -12.38
N PRO A 227 -10.26 -10.75 -13.32
CA PRO A 227 -9.65 -9.97 -14.40
C PRO A 227 -10.69 -9.32 -15.33
N PRO A 228 -10.30 -8.25 -16.03
CA PRO A 228 -8.93 -7.74 -16.16
C PRO A 228 -8.51 -6.75 -15.08
N ASN A 229 -7.19 -6.65 -14.82
CA ASN A 229 -6.63 -5.45 -14.22
C ASN A 229 -6.73 -4.31 -15.21
N ARG A 230 -6.79 -3.05 -14.74
CA ARG A 230 -7.03 -1.89 -15.59
C ARG A 230 -5.97 -0.83 -15.45
N LEU A 231 -5.76 -0.10 -16.53
CA LEU A 231 -5.02 1.16 -16.60
C LEU A 231 -5.98 2.26 -17.03
N LEU A 232 -6.08 3.30 -16.23
CA LEU A 232 -6.89 4.47 -16.52
C LEU A 232 -5.99 5.69 -16.51
N LEU A 233 -5.94 6.42 -17.65
CA LEU A 233 -5.22 7.68 -17.76
C LEU A 233 -6.13 8.86 -17.41
N ASN A 234 -5.59 9.83 -16.70
CA ASN A 234 -6.26 11.06 -16.27
C ASN A 234 -6.06 12.18 -17.29
N ASP A 235 -6.94 13.14 -17.32
CA ASP A 235 -6.83 14.36 -18.14
C ASP A 235 -6.37 15.59 -17.31
N GLY A 236 -5.83 15.38 -16.12
CA GLY A 236 -5.40 16.42 -15.17
C GLY A 236 -6.55 17.16 -14.50
N ARG A 237 -7.77 16.67 -14.64
CA ARG A 237 -8.98 17.25 -14.03
C ARG A 237 -9.82 16.21 -13.30
N GLY A 238 -9.19 15.08 -12.96
CA GLY A 238 -9.86 13.96 -12.33
C GLY A 238 -10.81 13.19 -13.26
N ARG A 239 -10.61 13.22 -14.59
CA ARG A 239 -11.38 12.42 -15.54
C ARG A 239 -10.52 11.32 -16.11
N PHE A 240 -10.90 10.09 -15.84
CA PHE A 240 -10.16 8.90 -16.19
C PHE A 240 -10.73 8.20 -17.42
N THR A 241 -9.85 7.79 -18.31
CA THR A 241 -10.17 6.99 -19.50
C THR A 241 -9.39 5.67 -19.46
N GLU A 242 -10.08 4.56 -19.67
CA GLU A 242 -9.44 3.23 -19.67
C GLU A 242 -8.64 2.99 -20.96
N HIS A 243 -7.42 2.41 -20.79
CA HIS A 243 -6.49 2.09 -21.88
C HIS A 243 -6.00 0.64 -21.81
N PRO A 244 -6.89 -0.36 -22.07
CA PRO A 244 -6.53 -1.78 -21.92
C PRO A 244 -5.43 -2.22 -22.89
N GLU A 245 -5.29 -1.56 -24.03
CA GLU A 245 -4.26 -1.83 -25.04
C GLU A 245 -2.84 -1.49 -24.58
N ARG A 246 -2.72 -0.70 -23.51
CA ARG A 246 -1.42 -0.29 -22.95
C ARG A 246 -0.90 -1.25 -21.88
N LEU A 247 -1.74 -2.15 -21.35
CA LEU A 247 -1.33 -3.22 -20.44
C LEU A 247 -1.14 -4.53 -21.21
N ASP A 248 0.10 -4.95 -21.49
CA ASP A 248 0.39 -6.24 -22.16
C ASP A 248 0.26 -7.41 -21.17
N LEU A 249 -0.95 -7.61 -20.63
CA LEU A 249 -1.29 -8.75 -19.78
C LEU A 249 -1.98 -9.83 -20.61
N ARG A 250 -1.31 -10.97 -20.83
CA ARG A 250 -1.78 -12.07 -21.68
C ARG A 250 -2.46 -13.20 -20.90
N VAL A 251 -2.41 -13.14 -19.59
CA VAL A 251 -2.96 -14.15 -18.70
C VAL A 251 -3.98 -13.53 -17.75
N PRO A 252 -5.08 -14.23 -17.43
CA PRO A 252 -5.98 -13.74 -16.39
C PRO A 252 -5.27 -13.85 -15.04
N LEU A 253 -5.12 -12.74 -14.36
CA LEU A 253 -4.55 -12.66 -13.02
C LEU A 253 -5.66 -12.54 -11.99
N GLU A 254 -5.40 -13.04 -10.81
CA GLU A 254 -6.16 -12.78 -9.59
C GLU A 254 -5.26 -11.93 -8.71
N THR A 255 -5.40 -10.60 -8.84
CA THR A 255 -4.46 -9.65 -8.28
C THR A 255 -4.97 -9.09 -6.96
N ARG A 256 -4.11 -9.07 -5.95
CA ARG A 256 -4.41 -8.51 -4.63
C ARG A 256 -3.93 -7.07 -4.48
N GLN A 257 -2.71 -6.79 -4.92
CA GLN A 257 -2.11 -5.46 -4.79
C GLN A 257 -1.41 -5.04 -6.08
N ALA A 258 -1.36 -3.74 -6.31
CA ALA A 258 -0.53 -3.10 -7.32
C ALA A 258 0.39 -2.10 -6.66
N HIS A 259 1.69 -2.19 -6.96
CA HIS A 259 2.68 -1.19 -6.57
C HIS A 259 3.21 -0.51 -7.81
N VAL A 260 3.43 0.80 -7.71
CA VAL A 260 3.95 1.62 -8.80
C VAL A 260 5.23 2.29 -8.33
N PHE A 261 6.35 1.98 -8.98
CA PHE A 261 7.68 2.52 -8.68
C PHE A 261 8.62 2.29 -9.85
N ASP A 262 9.70 3.06 -9.92
CA ASP A 262 10.75 2.83 -10.92
C ASP A 262 11.59 1.61 -10.51
N ALA A 263 11.27 0.45 -11.06
CA ALA A 263 11.99 -0.80 -10.80
C ALA A 263 13.25 -0.93 -11.65
N THR A 264 13.29 -0.25 -12.80
CA THR A 264 14.37 -0.41 -13.81
C THR A 264 15.44 0.67 -13.74
N GLY A 265 15.25 1.72 -12.94
CA GLY A 265 16.16 2.84 -12.79
C GLY A 265 16.17 3.78 -14.01
N ASP A 266 15.13 3.74 -14.86
CA ASP A 266 15.06 4.56 -16.08
C ASP A 266 14.25 5.85 -15.89
N GLY A 267 13.64 6.04 -14.71
CA GLY A 267 12.86 7.21 -14.31
C GLY A 267 11.38 7.11 -14.68
N ALA A 268 10.94 6.03 -15.30
CA ALA A 268 9.53 5.77 -15.57
C ALA A 268 8.95 4.83 -14.49
N PRO A 269 7.75 5.10 -13.95
CA PRO A 269 7.16 4.21 -12.98
C PRO A 269 6.65 2.92 -13.62
N ASP A 270 7.13 1.78 -13.12
CA ASP A 270 6.72 0.44 -13.50
C ASP A 270 5.57 -0.05 -12.61
N VAL A 271 4.91 -1.14 -12.99
CA VAL A 271 3.81 -1.73 -12.20
C VAL A 271 4.17 -3.16 -11.77
N LEU A 272 4.15 -3.39 -10.45
CA LEU A 272 4.25 -4.72 -9.86
C LEU A 272 2.87 -5.18 -9.38
N PHE A 273 2.37 -6.27 -9.95
CA PHE A 273 1.16 -6.95 -9.46
C PHE A 273 1.51 -8.13 -8.56
N LEU A 274 0.92 -8.16 -7.37
CA LEU A 274 0.95 -9.28 -6.45
C LEU A 274 -0.31 -10.14 -6.65
N ASN A 275 -0.12 -11.42 -6.93
CA ASN A 275 -1.18 -12.29 -7.42
C ASN A 275 -1.43 -13.49 -6.52
N LEU A 276 -2.66 -14.00 -6.58
CA LEU A 276 -3.13 -15.14 -5.82
C LEU A 276 -3.29 -16.40 -6.71
N THR A 277 -3.24 -17.56 -6.08
CA THR A 277 -4.01 -18.71 -6.54
C THR A 277 -5.40 -18.57 -5.96
N SER A 278 -6.44 -18.72 -6.77
CA SER A 278 -7.83 -18.50 -6.43
C SER A 278 -8.23 -18.97 -5.01
N ASN A 279 -8.84 -18.08 -4.23
CA ASN A 279 -9.51 -18.40 -2.96
C ASN A 279 -10.56 -19.51 -3.09
N ALA A 280 -11.19 -19.67 -4.26
CA ALA A 280 -12.16 -20.71 -4.53
C ALA A 280 -11.54 -22.08 -4.86
N GLY A 281 -10.21 -22.25 -4.66
CA GLY A 281 -9.50 -23.49 -4.96
C GLY A 281 -9.30 -23.77 -6.45
N ARG A 282 -9.58 -22.80 -7.30
CA ARG A 282 -9.28 -22.86 -8.74
C ARG A 282 -7.81 -22.48 -8.93
N ARG A 283 -7.00 -23.43 -9.37
CA ARG A 283 -5.55 -23.24 -9.55
C ARG A 283 -5.15 -22.92 -10.99
N GLU A 284 -6.10 -22.60 -11.82
CA GLU A 284 -5.87 -22.27 -13.22
C GLU A 284 -5.29 -20.88 -13.43
N LYS A 285 -5.37 -20.00 -12.43
CA LYS A 285 -4.77 -18.68 -12.47
C LYS A 285 -3.31 -18.74 -11.98
N ASP A 286 -2.47 -17.98 -12.63
CA ASP A 286 -1.03 -17.95 -12.35
C ASP A 286 -0.73 -17.06 -11.14
N PRO A 287 -0.23 -17.61 -10.01
CA PRO A 287 0.01 -16.84 -8.79
C PRO A 287 1.32 -16.05 -8.80
N ARG A 288 2.11 -16.13 -9.86
CA ARG A 288 3.39 -15.44 -9.94
C ARG A 288 3.16 -13.93 -9.96
N MET A 289 4.00 -13.20 -9.25
CA MET A 289 4.07 -11.75 -9.40
C MET A 289 4.29 -11.37 -10.86
N ARG A 290 3.82 -10.19 -11.25
CA ARG A 290 4.05 -9.62 -12.57
C ARG A 290 4.70 -8.25 -12.46
N LEU A 291 5.84 -8.09 -13.09
CA LEU A 291 6.48 -6.81 -13.29
C LEU A 291 6.24 -6.36 -14.73
N LEU A 292 5.47 -5.28 -14.86
CA LEU A 292 5.17 -4.63 -16.11
C LEU A 292 6.05 -3.41 -16.24
N VAL A 293 6.97 -3.42 -17.20
CA VAL A 293 7.90 -2.34 -17.43
C VAL A 293 7.27 -1.28 -18.35
N ASN A 294 7.33 -0.04 -17.90
CA ASN A 294 6.80 1.13 -18.60
C ASN A 294 7.80 1.64 -19.66
N ASP A 295 7.31 2.12 -20.77
CA ASP A 295 8.14 2.80 -21.81
C ASP A 295 8.28 4.32 -21.57
N GLY A 296 7.85 4.82 -20.40
CA GLY A 296 7.81 6.23 -20.05
C GLY A 296 6.69 7.03 -20.73
N ARG A 297 5.72 6.34 -21.35
CA ARG A 297 4.55 6.92 -22.02
C ARG A 297 3.27 6.16 -21.72
N GLY A 298 3.26 5.40 -20.63
CA GLY A 298 2.13 4.62 -20.19
C GLY A 298 1.87 3.35 -21.02
N ALA A 299 2.83 2.84 -21.77
CA ALA A 299 2.72 1.54 -22.43
C ALA A 299 3.60 0.50 -21.71
N PHE A 300 2.97 -0.53 -21.21
CA PHE A 300 3.55 -1.52 -20.30
C PHE A 300 3.78 -2.87 -20.99
N ARG A 301 4.92 -3.50 -20.68
CA ARG A 301 5.27 -4.85 -21.13
C ARG A 301 5.46 -5.77 -19.94
N ASP A 302 4.86 -6.97 -19.98
CA ASP A 302 5.13 -8.01 -18.99
C ASP A 302 6.56 -8.58 -19.21
N GLU A 303 7.49 -8.19 -18.34
CA GLU A 303 8.88 -8.67 -18.34
C GLU A 303 9.19 -9.58 -17.14
N SER A 304 8.15 -10.07 -16.45
CA SER A 304 8.24 -10.85 -15.21
C SER A 304 9.15 -12.07 -15.34
N GLU A 305 9.04 -12.83 -16.44
CA GLU A 305 9.83 -14.06 -16.64
C GLU A 305 11.33 -13.77 -16.74
N ALA A 306 11.70 -12.60 -17.26
CA ALA A 306 13.09 -12.19 -17.43
C ALA A 306 13.68 -11.55 -16.16
N ARG A 307 12.83 -10.99 -15.31
CA ARG A 307 13.24 -10.10 -14.22
C ARG A 307 12.97 -10.63 -12.82
N LEU A 308 11.90 -11.38 -12.61
CA LEU A 308 11.52 -11.87 -11.29
C LEU A 308 11.93 -13.32 -11.06
N PRO A 309 12.29 -13.70 -9.83
CA PRO A 309 12.48 -15.10 -9.46
C PRO A 309 11.21 -15.91 -9.71
N ALA A 310 11.36 -17.16 -10.17
CA ALA A 310 10.24 -18.07 -10.38
C ALA A 310 9.63 -18.44 -9.02
N THR A 311 8.46 -17.89 -8.70
CA THR A 311 7.70 -18.18 -7.49
C THR A 311 6.47 -19.01 -7.83
N THR A 312 6.05 -19.88 -6.90
CA THR A 312 4.88 -20.76 -7.06
C THR A 312 3.87 -20.61 -5.93
N PHE A 313 3.99 -19.55 -5.14
CA PHE A 313 3.10 -19.24 -4.03
C PHE A 313 2.32 -17.95 -4.28
N SER A 314 1.18 -17.82 -3.61
CA SER A 314 0.39 -16.60 -3.62
C SER A 314 1.07 -15.50 -2.82
N THR A 315 1.22 -14.30 -3.42
CA THR A 315 1.73 -13.12 -2.77
C THR A 315 0.55 -12.22 -2.37
N TRP A 316 0.31 -12.11 -1.06
CA TRP A 316 -0.80 -11.31 -0.53
C TRP A 316 -0.39 -9.91 -0.13
N ALA A 317 0.85 -9.75 0.24
CA ALA A 317 1.43 -8.48 0.60
C ALA A 317 2.82 -8.36 0.02
N GLY A 318 3.23 -7.15 -0.25
CA GLY A 318 4.60 -6.84 -0.64
C GLY A 318 4.81 -5.35 -0.62
N THR A 319 6.07 -4.96 -0.65
CA THR A 319 6.45 -3.56 -0.69
C THR A 319 7.80 -3.40 -1.36
N PRO A 320 7.99 -2.39 -2.22
CA PRO A 320 9.31 -1.95 -2.61
C PRO A 320 10.02 -1.30 -1.41
N VAL A 321 11.31 -1.56 -1.25
CA VAL A 321 12.15 -1.06 -0.17
C VAL A 321 13.60 -1.16 -0.57
N ASP A 322 14.40 -0.10 -0.37
CA ASP A 322 15.86 -0.14 -0.55
C ASP A 322 16.50 -0.75 0.71
N PHE A 323 16.55 -2.10 0.77
CA PHE A 323 17.04 -2.77 1.97
C PHE A 323 18.57 -2.91 2.03
N ASP A 324 19.31 -2.58 0.99
CA ASP A 324 20.77 -2.65 1.01
C ASP A 324 21.47 -1.29 0.86
N GLY A 325 20.69 -0.23 0.67
CA GLY A 325 21.16 1.14 0.67
C GLY A 325 21.92 1.52 -0.61
N ASP A 326 21.67 0.83 -1.72
CA ASP A 326 22.33 1.11 -2.98
C ASP A 326 21.57 2.11 -3.87
N GLY A 327 20.32 2.43 -3.50
CA GLY A 327 19.46 3.40 -4.14
C GLY A 327 18.47 2.78 -5.12
N ASP A 328 18.50 1.47 -5.32
CA ASP A 328 17.58 0.72 -6.16
C ASP A 328 16.50 0.07 -5.30
N LEU A 329 15.24 0.07 -5.74
CA LEU A 329 14.18 -0.51 -4.93
C LEU A 329 14.13 -2.03 -5.08
N ASP A 330 14.35 -2.69 -3.96
CA ASP A 330 14.20 -4.12 -3.76
C ASP A 330 12.76 -4.48 -3.43
N LEU A 331 12.47 -5.76 -3.16
CA LEU A 331 11.14 -6.22 -2.79
C LEU A 331 11.18 -7.06 -1.52
N VAL A 332 10.31 -6.75 -0.57
CA VAL A 332 9.92 -7.67 0.51
C VAL A 332 8.49 -8.13 0.28
N VAL A 333 8.27 -9.45 0.24
CA VAL A 333 6.97 -10.02 -0.06
C VAL A 333 6.54 -11.04 0.98
N GLY A 334 5.28 -10.97 1.37
CA GLY A 334 4.60 -11.92 2.22
C GLY A 334 3.77 -12.91 1.42
N ALA A 335 3.62 -14.10 1.95
CA ALA A 335 2.90 -15.16 1.29
C ALA A 335 1.97 -15.90 2.25
N ILE A 336 0.91 -16.46 1.69
CA ILE A 336 0.01 -17.38 2.37
C ILE A 336 -0.13 -18.64 1.49
N ASP A 337 -0.09 -19.80 2.09
CA ASP A 337 -0.30 -21.05 1.35
C ASP A 337 -1.78 -21.30 1.09
N VAL A 338 -2.24 -20.98 -0.10
CA VAL A 338 -3.62 -21.18 -0.55
C VAL A 338 -3.73 -22.56 -1.25
N PRO A 339 -4.75 -23.39 -0.96
CA PRO A 339 -5.95 -23.11 -0.20
C PRO A 339 -5.86 -23.40 1.32
N GLY A 340 -4.73 -23.78 1.85
CA GLY A 340 -4.60 -24.18 3.24
C GLY A 340 -4.50 -23.03 4.23
N PHE A 341 -4.31 -21.81 3.76
CA PHE A 341 -4.05 -20.58 4.57
C PHE A 341 -2.98 -20.79 5.63
N ARG A 342 -1.96 -21.61 5.31
CA ARG A 342 -0.86 -21.85 6.23
C ARG A 342 0.11 -20.67 6.23
N PRO A 343 0.68 -20.34 7.41
CA PRO A 343 1.73 -19.32 7.48
C PRO A 343 2.93 -19.69 6.61
N MET A 344 3.49 -18.70 5.93
CA MET A 344 4.69 -18.82 5.12
C MET A 344 5.76 -17.84 5.56
N ARG A 345 7.02 -18.12 5.25
CA ARG A 345 8.14 -17.20 5.49
C ARG A 345 8.06 -16.03 4.53
N VAL A 346 8.28 -14.83 5.03
CA VAL A 346 8.50 -13.61 4.24
C VAL A 346 9.74 -13.77 3.36
N ARG A 347 9.72 -13.20 2.17
CA ARG A 347 10.80 -13.27 1.18
C ARG A 347 11.37 -11.88 0.90
N ALA A 348 12.64 -11.83 0.54
CA ALA A 348 13.29 -10.63 0.01
C ALA A 348 13.93 -10.92 -1.34
N TYR A 349 13.78 -10.01 -2.27
CA TYR A 349 14.36 -10.08 -3.61
C TYR A 349 15.14 -8.81 -3.89
N GLU A 350 16.44 -8.95 -4.13
CA GLU A 350 17.38 -7.87 -4.39
C GLU A 350 17.35 -7.48 -5.86
N ASN A 351 17.21 -6.19 -6.14
CA ASN A 351 17.32 -5.59 -7.45
C ASN A 351 18.79 -5.35 -7.79
N ASP A 352 19.17 -5.47 -9.05
CA ASP A 352 20.52 -5.16 -9.52
C ASP A 352 20.61 -3.77 -10.17
N GLY A 353 19.61 -2.90 -9.92
CA GLY A 353 19.49 -1.57 -10.51
C GLY A 353 18.96 -1.54 -11.94
N SER A 354 18.68 -2.69 -12.51
CA SER A 354 18.10 -2.79 -13.85
C SER A 354 16.69 -3.40 -13.85
N GLY A 355 16.09 -3.59 -12.67
CA GLY A 355 14.81 -4.28 -12.48
C GLY A 355 14.93 -5.79 -12.55
N ARG A 356 16.11 -6.35 -12.42
CA ARG A 356 16.31 -7.79 -12.34
C ARG A 356 16.51 -8.21 -10.90
N TYR A 357 15.61 -9.03 -10.40
CA TYR A 357 15.53 -9.42 -9.00
C TYR A 357 16.13 -10.81 -8.75
N THR A 358 16.87 -10.96 -7.66
CA THR A 358 17.42 -12.24 -7.18
C THR A 358 16.97 -12.53 -5.74
N ASP A 359 16.80 -13.81 -5.40
CA ASP A 359 16.36 -14.20 -4.05
C ASP A 359 17.46 -13.95 -3.02
N ALA A 360 17.25 -12.98 -2.14
CA ALA A 360 18.10 -12.60 -1.03
C ALA A 360 17.55 -13.01 0.34
N THR A 361 16.47 -13.80 0.37
CA THR A 361 15.70 -14.13 1.58
C THR A 361 16.57 -14.61 2.73
N ASP A 362 17.48 -15.56 2.47
CA ASP A 362 18.28 -16.15 3.55
C ASP A 362 19.34 -15.19 4.12
N ARG A 363 19.69 -14.16 3.36
CA ARG A 363 20.61 -13.11 3.78
C ARG A 363 19.91 -12.00 4.57
N VAL A 364 18.68 -11.64 4.15
CA VAL A 364 17.99 -10.42 4.57
C VAL A 364 16.93 -10.68 5.65
N ILE A 365 16.14 -11.75 5.51
CA ILE A 365 14.97 -12.01 6.36
C ILE A 365 15.28 -13.09 7.42
N PRO A 366 15.06 -12.82 8.73
CA PRO A 366 15.21 -13.83 9.77
C PRO A 366 14.34 -15.07 9.48
N PRO A 367 14.84 -16.30 9.68
CA PRO A 367 14.10 -17.52 9.33
C PRO A 367 12.81 -17.72 10.14
N GLU A 368 12.70 -17.10 11.32
CA GLU A 368 11.50 -17.11 12.17
C GLU A 368 10.40 -16.16 11.70
N THR A 369 10.65 -15.28 10.71
CA THR A 369 9.66 -14.37 10.15
C THR A 369 8.67 -15.15 9.30
N VAL A 370 7.75 -15.81 10.00
CA VAL A 370 6.70 -16.66 9.42
C VAL A 370 5.35 -16.16 9.89
N GLY A 371 4.42 -15.95 8.96
CA GLY A 371 3.08 -15.47 9.26
C GLY A 371 2.13 -15.68 8.10
N ARG A 372 0.91 -15.20 8.27
CA ARG A 372 -0.06 -14.98 7.19
C ARG A 372 -0.03 -13.50 6.88
N SER A 373 0.97 -13.10 6.09
CA SER A 373 1.21 -11.69 5.76
C SER A 373 0.08 -11.17 4.88
N TRP A 374 -0.44 -9.96 5.20
CA TRP A 374 -1.52 -9.36 4.45
C TRP A 374 -1.17 -7.99 3.89
N GLY A 375 -0.90 -6.97 4.72
CA GLY A 375 -0.42 -5.66 4.32
C GLY A 375 0.96 -5.36 4.91
N MET A 376 1.67 -4.38 4.33
CA MET A 376 2.99 -3.96 4.80
C MET A 376 3.09 -2.44 4.80
N ALA A 377 3.76 -1.89 5.82
CA ALA A 377 4.20 -0.49 5.87
C ALA A 377 5.70 -0.44 6.04
N VAL A 378 6.33 0.56 5.40
CA VAL A 378 7.78 0.77 5.39
C VAL A 378 8.11 2.19 5.84
N GLY A 379 9.16 2.35 6.62
CA GLY A 379 9.70 3.62 7.08
C GLY A 379 10.66 3.43 8.24
N ASP A 380 11.42 4.46 8.56
CA ASP A 380 12.37 4.45 9.69
C ASP A 380 11.62 4.66 11.00
N LEU A 381 11.32 3.56 11.71
CA LEU A 381 10.60 3.58 12.99
C LEU A 381 11.52 3.77 14.20
N ASP A 382 12.77 3.35 14.11
CA ASP A 382 13.67 3.43 15.25
C ASP A 382 14.67 4.59 15.19
N GLY A 383 14.56 5.42 14.13
CA GLY A 383 15.32 6.65 13.96
C GLY A 383 16.79 6.43 13.59
N ASP A 384 17.13 5.25 13.06
CA ASP A 384 18.51 4.93 12.71
C ASP A 384 18.87 5.27 11.24
N GLY A 385 17.89 5.71 10.46
CA GLY A 385 18.03 6.10 9.06
C GLY A 385 17.90 4.93 8.08
N ILE A 386 17.45 3.77 8.53
CA ILE A 386 17.23 2.57 7.73
C ILE A 386 15.74 2.23 7.77
N GLU A 387 15.19 1.85 6.64
CA GLU A 387 13.77 1.51 6.57
C GLU A 387 13.45 0.21 7.32
N ASP A 388 12.43 0.29 8.18
CA ASP A 388 11.84 -0.81 8.94
C ASP A 388 10.55 -1.29 8.25
N ILE A 389 10.12 -2.50 8.56
CA ILE A 389 8.93 -3.08 7.94
C ILE A 389 7.97 -3.59 9.01
N PHE A 390 6.76 -3.03 9.03
CA PHE A 390 5.64 -3.61 9.75
C PHE A 390 4.83 -4.49 8.80
N ILE A 391 4.55 -5.72 9.21
CA ILE A 391 3.83 -6.72 8.41
C ILE A 391 2.56 -7.10 9.14
N GLY A 392 1.42 -6.78 8.57
CA GLY A 392 0.12 -7.20 9.06
C GLY A 392 -0.03 -8.73 9.02
N GLY A 393 -0.85 -9.27 9.92
CA GLY A 393 -1.04 -10.71 10.04
C GLY A 393 -2.51 -11.10 10.16
N TRP A 394 -2.98 -11.98 9.28
CA TRP A 394 -4.34 -12.48 9.32
C TRP A 394 -4.48 -13.66 10.31
N GLY A 395 -5.04 -13.38 11.50
CA GLY A 395 -5.12 -14.34 12.61
C GLY A 395 -3.76 -14.86 13.05
N THR A 396 -2.71 -14.06 12.88
CA THR A 396 -1.36 -14.28 13.39
C THR A 396 -0.82 -12.96 13.93
N GLN A 397 0.18 -13.03 14.82
CA GLN A 397 0.86 -11.84 15.31
C GLN A 397 1.44 -11.01 14.16
N ALA A 398 1.10 -9.72 14.07
CA ALA A 398 1.77 -8.79 13.18
C ALA A 398 3.28 -8.73 13.52
N ARG A 399 4.12 -8.56 12.50
CA ARG A 399 5.58 -8.58 12.64
C ARG A 399 6.16 -7.18 12.51
N LEU A 400 7.23 -6.93 13.24
CA LEU A 400 8.09 -5.76 13.04
C LEU A 400 9.51 -6.23 12.79
N LEU A 401 10.01 -5.89 11.62
CA LEU A 401 11.37 -6.09 11.21
C LEU A 401 12.10 -4.75 11.28
N LEU A 402 13.07 -4.63 12.18
CA LEU A 402 13.93 -3.46 12.22
C LEU A 402 15.16 -3.69 11.34
N GLY A 403 15.42 -2.74 10.46
CA GLY A 403 16.60 -2.68 9.64
C GLY A 403 17.85 -2.49 10.50
N SER A 404 18.96 -3.00 10.08
CA SER A 404 20.26 -2.73 10.74
C SER A 404 21.35 -2.68 9.70
N GLY A 405 22.04 -1.56 9.60
CA GLY A 405 23.24 -1.46 8.80
C GLY A 405 24.32 -2.40 9.30
N GLY A 406 24.89 -3.22 8.43
CA GLY A 406 26.05 -4.02 8.78
C GLY A 406 27.15 -3.10 9.30
N SER A 407 27.68 -3.39 10.50
CA SER A 407 28.78 -2.64 11.07
C SER A 407 29.94 -2.54 10.07
N ARG A 408 30.31 -1.31 9.72
CA ARG A 408 31.50 -0.99 8.91
C ARG A 408 32.76 -1.55 9.55
#